data_3642d9ec5a7e1da1bad6020e2a83a121
#
_entry.id   3642d9ec5a7e1da1bad6020e2a83a121
#
_cell.length_a   1.000
_cell.length_b   1.000
_cell.length_c   1.000
_cell.angle_alpha   90.00
_cell.angle_beta   90.00
_cell.angle_gamma   90.00
#
_symmetry.space_group_name_H-M   'P 1'
#
loop_
_entity.id
_entity.type
_entity.pdbx_description
1 polymer ?
#
loop_
_entity_poly.entity_id
_entity_poly.type
_entity_poly.pdbx_seq_one_letter_code
_entity_poly.pdbx_strand_id
1 'polypeptide(L)'
;MMGAEEYGIGTAALIAMGCIMVRQCQSNTCPVGVCTQDEALRDKFTGNADKVVNLITFYAQEVREVLASIGARSLDEVIGRADLLTQVSRGSAHLDDLDLNPMLITVDGSAGLSLDRNRGRNEVPDTLDAEIVRDAQRFLNDGEKMQLHYAVQNTHRTVGTRVSSHIVRNFGMRNALQPNHLTVKLTGSAGQSLGAFAAPGLKLEVSGDANDYVGKGLSGGTIVVRPPLVSPLVASENTIIGNTVLYGATDGYLFAAGRA
;
A
#
# COMPACT_ATOMS: atom_id res chain seq x y z
N MET A 1 -12.75 -16.51 -14.67
CA MET A 1 -12.82 -17.90 -14.20
C MET A 1 -12.34 -18.07 -12.76
N MET A 2 -11.32 -17.36 -12.30
CA MET A 2 -10.83 -17.45 -10.91
C MET A 2 -11.62 -16.59 -9.89
N GLY A 3 -12.81 -16.11 -10.22
CA GLY A 3 -13.73 -15.41 -9.33
C GLY A 3 -13.71 -13.88 -9.40
N ALA A 4 -12.89 -13.28 -10.26
CA ALA A 4 -12.89 -11.81 -10.41
C ALA A 4 -14.16 -11.33 -11.18
N GLU A 5 -14.82 -10.31 -10.65
CA GLU A 5 -15.99 -9.67 -11.24
C GLU A 5 -15.67 -8.28 -11.79
N GLU A 6 -14.59 -7.66 -11.32
CA GLU A 6 -14.13 -6.34 -11.74
C GLU A 6 -12.65 -6.37 -12.09
N TYR A 7 -12.27 -5.60 -13.10
CA TYR A 7 -10.92 -5.62 -13.66
C TYR A 7 -10.34 -4.20 -13.72
N GLY A 8 -9.17 -4.01 -13.13
CA GLY A 8 -8.40 -2.77 -13.25
C GLY A 8 -7.55 -2.77 -14.51
N ILE A 9 -7.79 -1.84 -15.44
CA ILE A 9 -7.03 -1.68 -16.68
C ILE A 9 -6.29 -0.34 -16.65
N GLY A 10 -5.01 -0.35 -16.30
CA GLY A 10 -4.17 0.85 -16.21
C GLY A 10 -3.18 0.96 -17.35
N THR A 11 -2.16 0.10 -17.35
CA THR A 11 -1.03 0.19 -18.28
C THR A 11 -1.44 0.11 -19.75
N ALA A 12 -2.38 -0.76 -20.09
CA ALA A 12 -2.84 -0.89 -21.49
C ALA A 12 -3.55 0.40 -21.97
N ALA A 13 -4.34 1.04 -21.14
CA ALA A 13 -4.95 2.34 -21.46
C ALA A 13 -3.89 3.43 -21.65
N LEU A 14 -2.83 3.45 -20.82
CA LEU A 14 -1.70 4.38 -20.99
C LEU A 14 -0.97 4.14 -22.30
N ILE A 15 -0.74 2.88 -22.69
CA ILE A 15 -0.11 2.51 -23.99
C ILE A 15 -0.99 2.97 -25.14
N ALA A 16 -2.30 2.78 -25.08
CA ALA A 16 -3.23 3.29 -26.10
C ALA A 16 -3.13 4.82 -26.25
N MET A 17 -2.85 5.54 -25.17
CA MET A 17 -2.62 6.99 -25.18
C MET A 17 -1.22 7.41 -25.63
N GLY A 18 -0.34 6.46 -25.98
CA GLY A 18 1.02 6.74 -26.49
C GLY A 18 2.13 6.55 -25.47
N CYS A 19 1.90 5.90 -24.33
CA CYS A 19 2.94 5.56 -23.38
C CYS A 19 3.91 4.53 -23.98
N ILE A 20 5.20 4.81 -23.91
CA ILE A 20 6.29 3.93 -24.41
C ILE A 20 6.98 3.13 -23.32
N MET A 21 6.40 3.08 -22.12
CA MET A 21 6.90 2.28 -20.99
C MET A 21 8.32 2.62 -20.51
N VAL A 22 8.77 3.85 -20.69
CA VAL A 22 10.11 4.30 -20.29
C VAL A 22 10.31 4.38 -18.77
N ARG A 23 9.21 4.29 -17.99
CA ARG A 23 9.23 4.25 -16.53
C ARG A 23 9.84 5.48 -15.84
N GLN A 24 9.71 6.67 -16.43
CA GLN A 24 10.16 7.95 -15.85
C GLN A 24 8.98 8.83 -15.36
N CYS A 25 7.85 8.19 -15.03
CA CYS A 25 6.63 8.89 -14.61
C CYS A 25 6.84 9.75 -13.35
N GLN A 26 7.67 9.29 -12.41
CA GLN A 26 7.91 9.96 -11.13
C GLN A 26 8.85 11.17 -11.23
N SER A 27 9.60 11.31 -12.33
CA SER A 27 10.64 12.33 -12.48
C SER A 27 10.17 13.59 -13.22
N ASN A 28 8.90 13.65 -13.63
CA ASN A 28 8.34 14.72 -14.46
C ASN A 28 9.00 14.87 -15.84
N THR A 29 9.69 13.82 -16.32
CA THR A 29 10.47 13.82 -17.57
C THR A 29 9.90 12.88 -18.64
N CYS A 30 8.59 12.61 -18.62
CA CYS A 30 7.96 11.72 -19.58
C CYS A 30 8.16 12.24 -21.03
N PRO A 31 8.93 11.55 -21.87
CA PRO A 31 9.31 12.08 -23.19
C PRO A 31 8.16 12.14 -24.20
N VAL A 32 7.05 11.47 -23.91
CA VAL A 32 5.84 11.44 -24.75
C VAL A 32 4.66 12.22 -24.15
N GLY A 33 4.87 12.93 -23.07
CA GLY A 33 3.88 13.85 -22.50
C GLY A 33 2.72 13.22 -21.74
N VAL A 34 2.63 11.89 -21.61
CA VAL A 34 1.50 11.19 -20.96
C VAL A 34 1.40 11.55 -19.47
N CYS A 35 2.55 11.75 -18.81
CA CYS A 35 2.65 11.79 -17.36
C CYS A 35 3.72 12.82 -16.93
N THR A 36 3.49 14.09 -17.27
CA THR A 36 4.37 15.21 -16.94
C THR A 36 3.58 16.50 -16.83
N GLN A 37 4.12 17.46 -16.03
CA GLN A 37 3.63 18.83 -15.93
C GLN A 37 4.50 19.82 -16.73
N ASP A 38 5.62 19.37 -17.29
CA ASP A 38 6.46 20.18 -18.18
C ASP A 38 5.72 20.49 -19.48
N GLU A 39 5.54 21.76 -19.80
CA GLU A 39 4.75 22.21 -20.95
C GLU A 39 5.33 21.71 -22.28
N ALA A 40 6.64 21.79 -22.47
CA ALA A 40 7.32 21.36 -23.70
C ALA A 40 7.21 19.84 -23.93
N LEU A 41 7.11 19.06 -22.85
CA LEU A 41 6.88 17.62 -22.92
C LEU A 41 5.38 17.29 -23.10
N ARG A 42 4.49 18.07 -22.50
CA ARG A 42 3.03 17.90 -22.68
C ARG A 42 2.60 18.14 -24.12
N ASP A 43 3.22 19.07 -24.82
CA ASP A 43 2.93 19.36 -26.24
C ASP A 43 3.21 18.15 -27.15
N LYS A 44 3.99 17.17 -26.68
CA LYS A 44 4.25 15.92 -27.40
C LYS A 44 3.15 14.86 -27.23
N PHE A 45 2.17 15.12 -26.35
CA PHE A 45 1.09 14.17 -26.07
C PHE A 45 0.15 14.04 -27.26
N THR A 46 0.05 12.82 -27.82
CA THR A 46 -0.80 12.51 -28.99
C THR A 46 -1.99 11.60 -28.65
N GLY A 47 -2.21 11.34 -27.37
CA GLY A 47 -3.33 10.52 -26.90
C GLY A 47 -4.67 11.21 -27.12
N ASN A 48 -5.71 10.40 -27.34
CA ASN A 48 -7.09 10.85 -27.36
C ASN A 48 -8.03 9.76 -26.83
N ALA A 49 -9.28 10.13 -26.58
CA ALA A 49 -10.27 9.22 -26.03
C ALA A 49 -10.58 8.05 -26.97
N ASP A 50 -10.62 8.29 -28.28
CA ASP A 50 -11.01 7.27 -29.27
C ASP A 50 -10.04 6.08 -29.25
N LYS A 51 -8.75 6.31 -29.03
CA LYS A 51 -7.75 5.24 -28.91
C LYS A 51 -8.04 4.32 -27.73
N VAL A 52 -8.47 4.86 -26.60
CA VAL A 52 -8.86 4.09 -25.42
C VAL A 52 -10.19 3.36 -25.67
N VAL A 53 -11.17 4.02 -26.26
CA VAL A 53 -12.45 3.40 -26.67
C VAL A 53 -12.21 2.20 -27.59
N ASN A 54 -11.36 2.38 -28.60
CA ASN A 54 -11.03 1.31 -29.53
C ASN A 54 -10.34 0.13 -28.82
N LEU A 55 -9.38 0.39 -27.93
CA LEU A 55 -8.72 -0.65 -27.14
C LEU A 55 -9.73 -1.47 -26.32
N ILE A 56 -10.62 -0.79 -25.59
CA ILE A 56 -11.61 -1.48 -24.76
C ILE A 56 -12.63 -2.23 -25.62
N THR A 57 -12.99 -1.70 -26.78
CA THR A 57 -13.86 -2.39 -27.74
C THR A 57 -13.20 -3.67 -28.27
N PHE A 58 -11.90 -3.63 -28.59
CA PHE A 58 -11.17 -4.82 -29.02
C PHE A 58 -11.09 -5.86 -27.88
N TYR A 59 -10.83 -5.46 -26.63
CA TYR A 59 -10.89 -6.39 -25.51
C TYR A 59 -12.27 -7.02 -25.34
N ALA A 60 -13.33 -6.24 -25.46
CA ALA A 60 -14.68 -6.77 -25.36
C ALA A 60 -14.98 -7.78 -26.47
N GLN A 61 -14.51 -7.52 -27.70
CA GLN A 61 -14.66 -8.43 -28.81
C GLN A 61 -13.86 -9.73 -28.60
N GLU A 62 -12.61 -9.63 -28.19
CA GLU A 62 -11.78 -10.80 -27.89
C GLU A 62 -12.38 -11.67 -26.76
N VAL A 63 -12.88 -11.04 -25.70
CA VAL A 63 -13.59 -11.75 -24.62
C VAL A 63 -14.84 -12.47 -25.16
N ARG A 64 -15.62 -11.84 -26.05
CA ARG A 64 -16.78 -12.48 -26.67
C ARG A 64 -16.40 -13.73 -27.50
N GLU A 65 -15.30 -13.65 -28.23
CA GLU A 65 -14.79 -14.77 -29.04
C GLU A 65 -14.34 -15.93 -28.16
N VAL A 66 -13.62 -15.63 -27.05
CA VAL A 66 -13.23 -16.64 -26.06
C VAL A 66 -14.46 -17.28 -25.41
N LEU A 67 -15.45 -16.49 -24.98
CA LEU A 67 -16.68 -17.02 -24.39
C LEU A 67 -17.42 -17.92 -25.38
N ALA A 68 -17.53 -17.52 -26.64
CA ALA A 68 -18.17 -18.30 -27.69
C ALA A 68 -17.43 -19.63 -27.91
N SER A 69 -16.08 -19.63 -27.88
CA SER A 69 -15.26 -20.83 -28.08
C SER A 69 -15.45 -21.88 -26.99
N ILE A 70 -15.82 -21.47 -25.78
CA ILE A 70 -16.10 -22.38 -24.64
C ILE A 70 -17.60 -22.60 -24.40
N GLY A 71 -18.47 -22.06 -25.28
CA GLY A 71 -19.92 -22.21 -25.20
C GLY A 71 -20.60 -21.36 -24.11
N ALA A 72 -19.93 -20.37 -23.53
CA ALA A 72 -20.49 -19.44 -22.54
C ALA A 72 -21.14 -18.23 -23.21
N ARG A 73 -22.24 -17.74 -22.66
CA ARG A 73 -23.01 -16.58 -23.20
C ARG A 73 -22.68 -15.26 -22.50
N SER A 74 -22.14 -15.33 -21.29
CA SER A 74 -21.79 -14.16 -20.49
C SER A 74 -20.55 -14.42 -19.63
N LEU A 75 -19.94 -13.35 -19.12
CA LEU A 75 -18.86 -13.44 -18.14
C LEU A 75 -19.33 -14.09 -16.82
N ASP A 76 -20.58 -13.83 -16.43
CA ASP A 76 -21.16 -14.37 -15.19
C ASP A 76 -21.18 -15.91 -15.19
N GLU A 77 -21.38 -16.53 -16.35
CA GLU A 77 -21.36 -17.98 -16.47
C GLU A 77 -19.97 -18.60 -16.24
N VAL A 78 -18.90 -17.83 -16.31
CA VAL A 78 -17.51 -18.31 -16.16
C VAL A 78 -16.81 -17.80 -14.90
N ILE A 79 -17.46 -16.95 -14.12
CA ILE A 79 -16.93 -16.50 -12.83
C ILE A 79 -16.87 -17.70 -11.88
N GLY A 80 -15.70 -17.92 -11.26
CA GLY A 80 -15.48 -19.03 -10.34
C GLY A 80 -15.34 -20.41 -10.99
N ARG A 81 -15.48 -20.53 -12.31
CA ARG A 81 -15.33 -21.78 -13.05
C ARG A 81 -13.87 -22.16 -13.29
N ALA A 82 -13.14 -22.40 -12.17
CA ALA A 82 -11.75 -22.83 -12.22
C ALA A 82 -11.56 -24.18 -12.91
N ASP A 83 -12.61 -24.99 -12.97
CA ASP A 83 -12.67 -26.25 -13.71
C ASP A 83 -12.45 -26.11 -15.24
N LEU A 84 -12.63 -24.88 -15.77
CA LEU A 84 -12.33 -24.57 -17.18
C LEU A 84 -10.85 -24.22 -17.41
N LEU A 85 -10.02 -24.23 -16.38
CA LEU A 85 -8.61 -23.90 -16.44
C LEU A 85 -7.76 -25.15 -16.18
N THR A 86 -6.67 -25.28 -16.93
CA THR A 86 -5.68 -26.33 -16.74
C THR A 86 -4.29 -25.71 -16.79
N GLN A 87 -3.45 -26.03 -15.81
CA GLN A 87 -2.05 -25.69 -15.89
C GLN A 87 -1.39 -26.49 -17.02
N VAL A 88 -0.70 -25.79 -17.94
CA VAL A 88 0.03 -26.41 -19.03
C VAL A 88 1.52 -26.27 -18.81
N SER A 89 2.29 -27.32 -19.19
CA SER A 89 3.75 -27.26 -19.18
C SER A 89 4.25 -26.21 -20.19
N ARG A 90 5.25 -25.44 -19.79
CA ARG A 90 5.96 -24.47 -20.64
C ARG A 90 7.21 -25.09 -21.26
N GLY A 91 7.43 -26.41 -21.09
CA GLY A 91 8.56 -27.15 -21.67
C GLY A 91 9.91 -26.88 -21.01
N SER A 92 9.93 -26.31 -19.83
CA SER A 92 11.14 -26.06 -19.05
C SER A 92 10.91 -26.38 -17.57
N ALA A 93 11.77 -27.19 -16.98
CA ALA A 93 11.64 -27.58 -15.57
C ALA A 93 11.58 -26.37 -14.63
N HIS A 94 12.31 -25.31 -14.96
CA HIS A 94 12.30 -24.06 -14.17
C HIS A 94 10.93 -23.34 -14.20
N LEU A 95 10.23 -23.38 -15.35
CA LEU A 95 8.91 -22.75 -15.51
C LEU A 95 7.79 -23.64 -14.97
N ASP A 96 8.02 -24.94 -14.90
CA ASP A 96 7.04 -25.94 -14.45
C ASP A 96 7.20 -26.28 -12.95
N ASP A 97 8.19 -25.69 -12.26
CA ASP A 97 8.43 -25.88 -10.82
C ASP A 97 7.31 -25.29 -9.93
N LEU A 98 6.56 -24.30 -10.46
CA LEU A 98 5.44 -23.70 -9.77
C LEU A 98 4.16 -24.48 -10.01
N ASP A 99 3.65 -25.14 -8.96
CA ASP A 99 2.32 -25.80 -8.98
C ASP A 99 1.18 -24.78 -8.76
N LEU A 100 0.38 -24.56 -9.79
CA LEU A 100 -0.79 -23.65 -9.73
C LEU A 100 -2.10 -24.41 -9.42
N ASN A 101 -2.10 -25.73 -9.37
CA ASN A 101 -3.34 -26.51 -9.11
C ASN A 101 -4.03 -26.13 -7.80
N PRO A 102 -3.34 -25.79 -6.69
CA PRO A 102 -4.00 -25.31 -5.47
C PRO A 102 -4.84 -24.04 -5.67
N MET A 103 -4.56 -23.24 -6.71
CA MET A 103 -5.33 -22.04 -7.06
C MET A 103 -6.53 -22.34 -7.98
N LEU A 104 -6.57 -23.52 -8.60
CA LEU A 104 -7.61 -23.94 -9.56
C LEU A 104 -8.72 -24.77 -8.89
N ILE A 105 -8.89 -24.61 -7.60
CA ILE A 105 -9.94 -25.30 -6.84
C ILE A 105 -11.27 -24.61 -7.12
N THR A 106 -12.26 -25.39 -7.56
CA THR A 106 -13.64 -24.92 -7.70
C THR A 106 -14.29 -24.86 -6.32
N VAL A 107 -14.77 -23.68 -5.94
CA VAL A 107 -15.55 -23.51 -4.72
C VAL A 107 -16.98 -24.01 -4.98
N ASP A 108 -17.56 -24.74 -4.03
CA ASP A 108 -18.93 -25.25 -4.13
C ASP A 108 -19.93 -24.12 -4.42
N GLY A 109 -20.64 -24.23 -5.55
CA GLY A 109 -21.49 -23.18 -6.11
C GLY A 109 -22.73 -22.80 -5.29
N SER A 110 -22.94 -23.42 -4.14
CA SER A 110 -24.00 -23.03 -3.20
C SER A 110 -23.73 -21.73 -2.46
N ALA A 111 -22.50 -21.20 -2.54
CA ALA A 111 -22.05 -20.05 -1.75
C ALA A 111 -22.32 -18.67 -2.39
N GLY A 112 -22.95 -18.61 -3.56
CA GLY A 112 -23.19 -17.36 -4.29
C GLY A 112 -21.86 -16.70 -4.74
N LEU A 113 -21.54 -16.82 -6.00
CA LEU A 113 -20.29 -16.33 -6.59
C LEU A 113 -20.31 -14.84 -6.93
N SER A 114 -21.36 -14.12 -6.56
CA SER A 114 -21.46 -12.68 -6.83
C SER A 114 -21.05 -11.84 -5.62
N LEU A 115 -20.45 -10.69 -5.89
CA LEU A 115 -20.16 -9.69 -4.87
C LEU A 115 -21.46 -9.27 -4.17
N ASP A 116 -21.56 -9.50 -2.87
CA ASP A 116 -22.64 -8.94 -2.07
C ASP A 116 -22.42 -7.42 -1.89
N ARG A 117 -23.04 -6.66 -2.78
CA ARG A 117 -22.99 -5.18 -2.76
C ARG A 117 -23.67 -4.57 -1.53
N ASN A 118 -24.48 -5.35 -0.80
CA ASN A 118 -25.13 -4.93 0.44
C ASN A 118 -24.26 -5.21 1.67
N ARG A 119 -23.13 -5.88 1.50
CA ARG A 119 -22.17 -6.11 2.56
C ARG A 119 -21.65 -4.78 3.07
N GLY A 120 -21.90 -4.46 4.34
CA GLY A 120 -21.37 -3.28 5.01
C GLY A 120 -19.83 -3.23 4.97
N ARG A 121 -19.25 -2.11 5.39
CA ARG A 121 -17.78 -2.01 5.52
C ARG A 121 -17.27 -3.13 6.41
N ASN A 122 -16.16 -3.72 6.02
CA ASN A 122 -15.43 -4.61 6.91
C ASN A 122 -15.11 -3.89 8.22
N GLU A 123 -15.26 -4.58 9.33
CA GLU A 123 -14.79 -4.05 10.61
C GLU A 123 -13.29 -3.77 10.53
N VAL A 124 -12.89 -2.64 11.09
CA VAL A 124 -11.47 -2.34 11.25
C VAL A 124 -10.94 -3.22 12.39
N PRO A 125 -10.02 -4.14 12.13
CA PRO A 125 -9.51 -5.03 13.17
C PRO A 125 -8.79 -4.21 14.24
N ASP A 126 -8.76 -4.74 15.46
CA ASP A 126 -7.87 -4.22 16.49
C ASP A 126 -6.42 -4.29 16.02
N THR A 127 -5.74 -3.16 16.11
CA THR A 127 -4.36 -3.00 15.67
C THR A 127 -3.49 -2.64 16.86
N LEU A 128 -2.16 -2.71 16.71
CA LEU A 128 -1.23 -2.23 17.72
C LEU A 128 -1.54 -0.77 18.16
N ASP A 129 -2.00 0.07 17.24
CA ASP A 129 -2.42 1.44 17.57
C ASP A 129 -3.63 1.49 18.51
N ALA A 130 -4.55 0.54 18.44
CA ALA A 130 -5.66 0.45 19.39
C ALA A 130 -5.17 0.12 20.82
N GLU A 131 -4.17 -0.75 20.92
CA GLU A 131 -3.50 -1.09 22.17
C GLU A 131 -2.76 0.13 22.75
N ILE A 132 -1.97 0.81 21.91
CA ILE A 132 -1.25 2.03 22.31
C ILE A 132 -2.22 3.11 22.81
N VAL A 133 -3.34 3.34 22.12
CA VAL A 133 -4.37 4.30 22.56
C VAL A 133 -4.96 3.91 23.91
N ARG A 134 -5.21 2.64 24.14
CA ARG A 134 -5.75 2.12 25.41
C ARG A 134 -4.77 2.34 26.56
N ASP A 135 -3.48 2.08 26.32
CA ASP A 135 -2.43 2.18 27.34
C ASP A 135 -2.01 3.65 27.58
N ALA A 136 -2.17 4.52 26.59
CA ALA A 136 -1.83 5.95 26.65
C ALA A 136 -2.93 6.83 27.26
N GLN A 137 -3.94 6.28 27.93
CA GLN A 137 -5.10 7.06 28.41
C GLN A 137 -4.72 8.19 29.36
N ARG A 138 -3.73 8.02 30.25
CA ARG A 138 -3.25 9.09 31.13
C ARG A 138 -2.64 10.25 30.37
N PHE A 139 -1.88 9.93 29.31
CA PHE A 139 -1.39 10.97 28.41
C PHE A 139 -2.54 11.64 27.66
N LEU A 140 -3.45 10.87 27.09
CA LEU A 140 -4.54 11.42 26.26
C LEU A 140 -5.57 12.24 27.06
N ASN A 141 -5.82 11.89 28.31
CA ASN A 141 -6.80 12.58 29.15
C ASN A 141 -6.17 13.70 30.00
N ASP A 142 -5.02 13.42 30.58
CA ASP A 142 -4.43 14.27 31.63
C ASP A 142 -3.16 14.98 31.16
N GLY A 143 -2.67 14.67 29.95
CA GLY A 143 -1.41 15.21 29.41
C GLY A 143 -0.16 14.69 30.12
N GLU A 144 -0.24 13.54 30.81
CA GLU A 144 0.90 12.96 31.51
C GLU A 144 1.98 12.52 30.52
N LYS A 145 3.24 12.85 30.80
CA LYS A 145 4.36 12.39 29.98
C LYS A 145 4.55 10.88 30.14
N MET A 146 4.49 10.14 29.03
CA MET A 146 4.52 8.68 29.05
C MET A 146 5.55 8.08 28.09
N GLN A 147 6.02 6.88 28.45
CA GLN A 147 6.82 6.02 27.58
C GLN A 147 6.22 4.62 27.60
N LEU A 148 5.92 4.09 26.42
CA LEU A 148 5.33 2.77 26.19
C LEU A 148 6.29 1.91 25.34
N HIS A 149 6.21 0.57 25.49
CA HIS A 149 7.07 -0.37 24.79
C HIS A 149 6.26 -1.51 24.18
N TYR A 150 6.48 -1.81 22.89
CA TYR A 150 5.81 -2.90 22.19
C TYR A 150 6.76 -3.65 21.25
N ALA A 151 6.46 -4.91 21.02
CA ALA A 151 6.99 -5.63 19.88
C ALA A 151 6.21 -5.21 18.61
N VAL A 152 6.91 -4.96 17.51
CA VAL A 152 6.29 -4.61 16.24
C VAL A 152 6.65 -5.62 15.16
N GLN A 153 5.68 -5.90 14.30
CA GLN A 153 5.82 -6.78 13.14
C GLN A 153 5.41 -6.05 11.86
N ASN A 154 5.84 -6.53 10.70
CA ASN A 154 5.54 -5.93 9.40
C ASN A 154 4.04 -5.96 9.03
N THR A 155 3.24 -6.74 9.73
CA THR A 155 1.77 -6.73 9.64
C THR A 155 1.14 -5.56 10.40
N HIS A 156 1.85 -4.94 11.35
CA HIS A 156 1.40 -3.76 12.07
C HIS A 156 1.64 -2.50 11.23
N ARG A 157 0.64 -2.12 10.45
CA ARG A 157 0.68 -0.96 9.54
C ARG A 157 0.18 0.30 10.24
N THR A 158 0.63 1.46 9.74
CA THR A 158 0.18 2.80 10.18
C THR A 158 0.30 3.06 11.68
N VAL A 159 1.24 2.41 12.35
CA VAL A 159 1.48 2.60 13.79
C VAL A 159 1.79 4.08 14.07
N GLY A 160 1.07 4.66 15.04
CA GLY A 160 1.13 6.08 15.41
C GLY A 160 0.03 6.95 14.80
N THR A 161 -0.67 6.50 13.76
CA THR A 161 -1.71 7.29 13.08
C THR A 161 -2.96 7.48 13.95
N ARG A 162 -3.48 6.40 14.52
CA ARG A 162 -4.66 6.45 15.38
C ARG A 162 -4.39 7.22 16.68
N VAL A 163 -3.20 7.01 17.25
CA VAL A 163 -2.71 7.78 18.40
C VAL A 163 -2.66 9.27 18.06
N SER A 164 -2.09 9.64 16.91
CA SER A 164 -2.05 11.03 16.46
C SER A 164 -3.42 11.65 16.26
N SER A 165 -4.39 10.88 15.77
CA SER A 165 -5.78 11.33 15.67
C SER A 165 -6.35 11.70 17.05
N HIS A 166 -6.07 10.92 18.10
CA HIS A 166 -6.48 11.25 19.47
C HIS A 166 -5.74 12.47 20.01
N ILE A 167 -4.42 12.57 19.75
CA ILE A 167 -3.63 13.75 20.16
C ILE A 167 -4.24 15.03 19.57
N VAL A 168 -4.51 15.04 18.26
CA VAL A 168 -5.06 16.22 17.58
C VAL A 168 -6.46 16.58 18.10
N ARG A 169 -7.29 15.59 18.40
CA ARG A 169 -8.64 15.83 18.93
C ARG A 169 -8.62 16.41 20.33
N ASN A 170 -7.72 15.95 21.18
CA ASN A 170 -7.67 16.33 22.60
C ASN A 170 -6.84 17.60 22.83
N PHE A 171 -5.75 17.79 22.07
CA PHE A 171 -4.78 18.86 22.29
C PHE A 171 -4.65 19.85 21.12
N GLY A 172 -5.24 19.54 19.95
CA GLY A 172 -5.10 20.34 18.74
C GLY A 172 -3.76 20.11 18.02
N MET A 173 -3.61 20.76 16.84
CA MET A 173 -2.39 20.65 16.01
C MET A 173 -1.27 21.60 16.45
N ARG A 174 -1.58 22.66 17.15
CA ARG A 174 -0.63 23.74 17.48
C ARG A 174 -0.31 23.78 18.96
N ASN A 175 0.90 23.34 19.31
CA ASN A 175 1.65 23.71 20.52
C ASN A 175 1.08 23.38 21.91
N ALA A 176 0.13 22.49 22.05
CA ALA A 176 -0.35 22.09 23.38
C ALA A 176 0.61 21.11 24.10
N LEU A 177 1.46 20.40 23.33
CA LEU A 177 2.34 19.36 23.88
C LEU A 177 3.80 19.69 23.65
N GLN A 178 4.63 19.40 24.64
CA GLN A 178 6.10 19.44 24.50
C GLN A 178 6.56 18.31 23.56
N PRO A 179 7.68 18.50 22.82
CA PRO A 179 8.25 17.44 22.02
C PRO A 179 8.45 16.14 22.81
N ASN A 180 8.14 15.01 22.18
CA ASN A 180 8.32 13.68 22.79
C ASN A 180 7.54 13.47 24.11
N HIS A 181 6.39 14.06 24.23
CA HIS A 181 5.55 13.94 25.44
C HIS A 181 5.05 12.50 25.60
N LEU A 182 4.59 11.87 24.50
CA LEU A 182 4.38 10.43 24.40
C LEU A 182 5.49 9.80 23.56
N THR A 183 6.29 8.92 24.17
CA THR A 183 7.30 8.12 23.48
C THR A 183 6.84 6.67 23.39
N VAL A 184 6.71 6.15 22.18
CA VAL A 184 6.41 4.75 21.91
C VAL A 184 7.67 4.07 21.34
N LYS A 185 8.22 3.15 22.11
CA LYS A 185 9.38 2.34 21.71
C LYS A 185 8.90 1.03 21.11
N LEU A 186 9.39 0.73 19.93
CA LEU A 186 9.02 -0.44 19.12
C LEU A 186 10.26 -1.29 18.89
N THR A 187 10.15 -2.58 19.08
CA THR A 187 11.24 -3.53 18.80
C THR A 187 10.77 -4.52 17.73
N GLY A 188 11.49 -4.58 16.61
CA GLY A 188 11.18 -5.45 15.47
C GLY A 188 11.06 -4.69 14.15
N SER A 189 10.38 -5.30 13.18
CA SER A 189 10.19 -4.74 11.83
C SER A 189 8.81 -4.11 11.72
N ALA A 190 8.75 -2.78 11.60
CA ALA A 190 7.48 -2.07 11.47
C ALA A 190 6.92 -2.19 10.03
N GLY A 191 5.61 -2.35 9.93
CA GLY A 191 4.90 -2.40 8.66
C GLY A 191 4.82 -1.05 7.96
N GLN A 192 4.13 -1.03 6.83
CA GLN A 192 3.95 0.14 5.98
C GLN A 192 3.36 1.35 6.73
N SER A 193 3.83 2.55 6.37
CA SER A 193 3.31 3.83 6.84
C SER A 193 3.50 4.04 8.37
N LEU A 194 4.61 3.56 8.92
CA LEU A 194 4.99 3.88 10.30
C LEU A 194 4.99 5.40 10.50
N GLY A 195 4.30 5.88 11.52
CA GLY A 195 4.23 7.31 11.85
C GLY A 195 3.51 8.16 10.81
N ALA A 196 2.63 7.56 9.97
CA ALA A 196 1.82 8.34 9.06
C ALA A 196 0.97 9.35 9.84
N PHE A 197 1.03 10.61 9.41
CA PHE A 197 0.34 11.74 10.06
C PHE A 197 0.71 11.95 11.53
N ALA A 198 1.91 11.52 11.95
CA ALA A 198 2.34 11.68 13.33
C ALA A 198 2.33 13.16 13.75
N ALA A 199 1.59 13.43 14.83
CA ALA A 199 1.29 14.75 15.34
C ALA A 199 2.34 15.24 16.37
N PRO A 200 2.40 16.55 16.66
CA PRO A 200 3.27 17.09 17.70
C PRO A 200 3.08 16.37 19.04
N GLY A 201 4.15 16.19 19.78
CA GLY A 201 4.15 15.48 21.07
C GLY A 201 4.37 13.98 20.99
N LEU A 202 4.13 13.33 19.84
CA LEU A 202 4.40 11.91 19.63
C LEU A 202 5.83 11.68 19.16
N LYS A 203 6.52 10.72 19.81
CA LYS A 203 7.77 10.13 19.34
C LYS A 203 7.59 8.62 19.15
N LEU A 204 7.92 8.13 17.96
CA LEU A 204 8.06 6.71 17.66
C LEU A 204 9.55 6.38 17.57
N GLU A 205 10.02 5.40 18.30
CA GLU A 205 11.41 4.94 18.27
C GLU A 205 11.45 3.45 17.99
N VAL A 206 11.93 3.09 16.79
CA VAL A 206 12.04 1.69 16.33
C VAL A 206 13.47 1.20 16.51
N SER A 207 13.63 0.14 17.28
CA SER A 207 14.83 -0.68 17.32
C SER A 207 14.65 -1.87 16.39
N GLY A 208 15.04 -1.68 15.13
CA GLY A 208 14.77 -2.59 14.03
C GLY A 208 14.78 -1.88 12.70
N ASP A 209 13.78 -2.14 11.88
CA ASP A 209 13.57 -1.54 10.57
C ASP A 209 12.10 -1.17 10.35
N ALA A 210 11.80 -0.51 9.24
CA ALA A 210 10.45 -0.16 8.84
C ALA A 210 10.28 -0.28 7.32
N ASN A 211 9.06 -0.59 6.90
CA ASN A 211 8.68 -0.75 5.50
C ASN A 211 8.48 0.62 4.81
N ASP A 212 7.81 0.65 3.66
CA ASP A 212 7.57 1.87 2.86
C ASP A 212 6.72 2.93 3.58
N TYR A 213 6.78 4.16 3.08
CA TYR A 213 5.97 5.30 3.50
C TYR A 213 6.18 5.74 4.95
N VAL A 214 7.36 5.55 5.51
CA VAL A 214 7.67 6.08 6.86
C VAL A 214 7.45 7.59 6.90
N GLY A 215 6.68 8.06 7.87
CA GLY A 215 6.38 9.47 8.05
C GLY A 215 5.51 10.08 6.94
N LYS A 216 4.72 9.29 6.21
CA LYS A 216 3.75 9.82 5.25
C LYS A 216 2.86 10.86 5.92
N GLY A 217 2.83 12.10 5.40
CA GLY A 217 2.04 13.19 5.97
C GLY A 217 2.47 13.60 7.39
N LEU A 218 3.73 13.34 7.78
CA LEU A 218 4.27 13.74 9.08
C LEU A 218 3.99 15.22 9.36
N SER A 219 3.41 15.52 10.52
CA SER A 219 2.84 16.83 10.84
C SER A 219 3.30 17.37 12.19
N GLY A 220 4.54 17.07 12.60
CA GLY A 220 5.14 17.59 13.84
C GLY A 220 5.64 16.54 14.83
N GLY A 221 5.38 15.24 14.57
CA GLY A 221 5.91 14.15 15.37
C GLY A 221 7.40 13.88 15.14
N THR A 222 7.98 13.01 15.95
CA THR A 222 9.36 12.54 15.81
C THR A 222 9.39 11.05 15.54
N ILE A 223 10.10 10.62 14.51
CA ILE A 223 10.29 9.21 14.18
C ILE A 223 11.79 8.90 14.19
N VAL A 224 12.18 7.83 14.87
CA VAL A 224 13.56 7.34 14.91
C VAL A 224 13.53 5.87 14.52
N VAL A 225 14.32 5.49 13.51
CA VAL A 225 14.50 4.10 13.10
C VAL A 225 15.98 3.78 13.12
N ARG A 226 16.38 2.76 13.87
CA ARG A 226 17.75 2.31 13.96
C ARG A 226 17.84 0.82 14.19
N PRO A 227 18.88 0.14 13.69
CA PRO A 227 19.13 -1.25 14.05
C PRO A 227 19.27 -1.42 15.56
N PRO A 228 18.96 -2.60 16.11
CA PRO A 228 19.26 -2.92 17.50
C PRO A 228 20.75 -2.73 17.80
N LEU A 229 21.09 -2.26 18.99
CA LEU A 229 22.49 -2.03 19.39
C LEU A 229 23.36 -3.29 19.31
N VAL A 230 22.74 -4.45 19.49
CA VAL A 230 23.41 -5.76 19.40
C VAL A 230 23.48 -6.31 17.98
N SER A 231 22.92 -5.60 17.01
CA SER A 231 22.93 -6.04 15.61
C SER A 231 24.34 -6.00 15.04
N PRO A 232 24.77 -7.05 14.33
CA PRO A 232 26.06 -7.05 13.63
C PRO A 232 26.04 -6.22 12.34
N LEU A 233 24.89 -5.65 11.95
CA LEU A 233 24.73 -4.92 10.71
C LEU A 233 25.49 -3.58 10.76
N VAL A 234 26.22 -3.30 9.70
CA VAL A 234 26.79 -1.96 9.45
C VAL A 234 25.64 -1.09 8.92
N ALA A 235 25.12 -0.21 9.78
CA ALA A 235 23.91 0.55 9.49
C ALA A 235 24.00 1.35 8.18
N SER A 236 25.14 1.96 7.88
CA SER A 236 25.37 2.73 6.64
C SER A 236 25.32 1.89 5.35
N GLU A 237 25.39 0.58 5.45
CA GLU A 237 25.40 -0.35 4.32
C GLU A 237 24.07 -1.09 4.13
N ASN A 238 23.16 -0.96 5.07
CA ASN A 238 21.89 -1.69 5.08
C ASN A 238 20.69 -0.76 4.99
N THR A 239 19.69 -1.18 4.21
CA THR A 239 18.40 -0.50 4.12
C THR A 239 17.60 -0.81 5.38
N ILE A 240 17.15 0.22 6.11
CA ILE A 240 16.36 0.10 7.33
C ILE A 240 14.99 0.79 7.26
N ILE A 241 14.74 1.56 6.21
CA ILE A 241 13.43 2.10 5.85
C ILE A 241 13.19 1.87 4.37
N GLY A 242 11.93 1.66 3.99
CA GLY A 242 11.57 1.41 2.60
C GLY A 242 11.50 2.69 1.75
N ASN A 243 10.76 2.63 0.66
CA ASN A 243 10.62 3.72 -0.32
C ASN A 243 9.59 4.77 0.11
N THR A 244 9.55 5.89 -0.63
CA THR A 244 8.54 6.96 -0.53
C THR A 244 8.43 7.52 0.89
N VAL A 245 9.56 7.71 1.53
CA VAL A 245 9.69 8.27 2.88
C VAL A 245 9.24 9.73 2.88
N LEU A 246 8.56 10.17 3.94
CA LEU A 246 8.06 11.54 4.15
C LEU A 246 7.12 12.06 3.04
N TYR A 247 6.45 11.19 2.31
CA TYR A 247 5.50 11.61 1.27
C TYR A 247 4.44 12.55 1.84
N GLY A 248 4.40 13.80 1.36
CA GLY A 248 3.45 14.81 1.81
C GLY A 248 3.68 15.30 3.25
N ALA A 249 4.84 15.07 3.86
CA ALA A 249 5.18 15.60 5.18
C ALA A 249 5.29 17.12 5.16
N THR A 250 4.81 17.76 6.21
CA THR A 250 4.77 19.23 6.34
C THR A 250 5.58 19.75 7.52
N ASP A 251 5.79 18.93 8.55
CA ASP A 251 6.54 19.30 9.76
C ASP A 251 6.96 18.04 10.54
N GLY A 252 7.96 18.15 11.43
CA GLY A 252 8.42 17.07 12.29
C GLY A 252 9.84 16.60 11.96
N TYR A 253 10.25 15.49 12.58
CA TYR A 253 11.61 14.98 12.48
C TYR A 253 11.61 13.48 12.17
N LEU A 254 12.44 13.09 11.22
CA LEU A 254 12.75 11.69 10.94
C LEU A 254 14.26 11.47 11.03
N PHE A 255 14.66 10.52 11.85
CA PHE A 255 16.06 10.08 11.98
C PHE A 255 16.14 8.60 11.61
N ALA A 256 16.91 8.27 10.59
CA ALA A 256 17.13 6.89 10.15
C ALA A 256 18.63 6.59 10.17
N ALA A 257 19.04 5.59 10.96
CA ALA A 257 20.43 5.15 11.01
C ALA A 257 20.64 3.99 10.02
N GLY A 258 20.68 4.30 8.71
CA GLY A 258 20.84 3.36 7.61
C GLY A 258 20.42 3.97 6.28
N ARG A 259 20.18 3.11 5.28
CA ARG A 259 19.72 3.50 3.94
C ARG A 259 18.19 3.47 3.86
N ALA A 260 17.66 4.24 2.89
CA ALA A 260 16.28 4.21 2.43
C ALA A 260 16.18 3.64 1.02
#